data_5768f9ea2099b20e8523de7ba7cbf25a
#
_entry.id   5768f9ea2099b20e8523de7ba7cbf25a
#
_cell.length_a   1.000
_cell.length_b   1.000
_cell.length_c   1.000
_cell.angle_alpha   90.00
_cell.angle_beta   90.00
_cell.angle_gamma   90.00
#
_symmetry.space_group_name_H-M   'P 1'
#
loop_
_entity.id
_entity.type
_entity.pdbx_description
1 polymer ?
#
loop_
_entity_poly.entity_id
_entity_poly.type
_entity_poly.pdbx_seq_one_letter_code
_entity_poly.pdbx_strand_id
1 'polypeptide(L)'
;MKKIFYKCLGHDIQKKINKPIFFYHIPKCAGTTFAVLISHLFKKTHRINGPLFKNNDKGGLTAFENYLKIENTINSNELQFLYGHLPFEIHNKLKNKYLFITIVREPIQRCISHYIWAISNNFFSKNDDIDELFKSNKLPKNTIVNQFSGLGLSQPNSKELINLALKNLSNKIDLLFDIEDFFILLNWIISSYNLPNLFFQKQQVNHNKINISEK
;
A
#
# COMPACT_ATOMS: atom_id res chain seq x y z
N MET A 1 0.64 19.25 -20.23
CA MET A 1 1.15 17.85 -20.29
C MET A 1 1.72 17.52 -18.91
N LYS A 2 0.95 16.88 -18.03
CA LYS A 2 1.48 16.34 -16.75
C LYS A 2 2.49 15.25 -17.10
N LYS A 3 3.76 15.44 -16.72
CA LYS A 3 4.79 14.41 -16.87
C LYS A 3 4.35 13.20 -16.03
N ILE A 4 4.01 12.11 -16.71
CA ILE A 4 3.74 10.83 -16.11
C ILE A 4 5.07 10.35 -15.51
N PHE A 5 5.21 10.43 -14.19
CA PHE A 5 6.36 9.89 -13.50
C PHE A 5 6.23 8.37 -13.41
N TYR A 6 6.43 7.70 -14.55
CA TYR A 6 6.85 6.31 -14.50
C TYR A 6 8.31 6.29 -14.08
N LYS A 7 8.57 6.16 -12.82
CA LYS A 7 9.89 5.79 -12.40
C LYS A 7 9.97 4.26 -12.40
N CYS A 8 10.20 3.69 -13.57
CA CYS A 8 10.92 2.43 -13.66
C CYS A 8 12.27 2.70 -13.00
N LEU A 9 12.40 2.41 -11.71
CA LEU A 9 13.61 2.67 -10.96
C LEU A 9 14.65 1.66 -11.39
N GLY A 10 15.41 2.00 -12.46
CA GLY A 10 16.70 1.39 -12.78
C GLY A 10 16.82 -0.15 -12.89
N HIS A 11 15.75 -0.88 -12.67
CA HIS A 11 15.69 -2.32 -12.75
C HIS A 11 15.18 -2.73 -14.13
N ASP A 12 15.80 -3.72 -14.72
CA ASP A 12 15.37 -4.32 -15.98
C ASP A 12 14.01 -5.03 -15.74
N ILE A 13 12.91 -4.27 -15.87
CA ILE A 13 11.54 -4.74 -15.63
C ILE A 13 11.21 -5.89 -16.57
N GLN A 14 11.76 -5.89 -17.78
CA GLN A 14 11.56 -6.97 -18.76
C GLN A 14 11.98 -8.33 -18.19
N LYS A 15 13.05 -8.40 -17.42
CA LYS A 15 13.49 -9.64 -16.74
C LYS A 15 12.60 -10.04 -15.56
N LYS A 16 11.72 -9.15 -15.10
CA LYS A 16 10.80 -9.41 -13.97
C LYS A 16 9.37 -9.67 -14.40
N ILE A 17 9.02 -9.47 -15.66
CA ILE A 17 7.75 -9.91 -16.23
C ILE A 17 7.67 -11.43 -16.07
N ASN A 18 6.53 -11.96 -15.64
CA ASN A 18 6.26 -13.34 -15.26
C ASN A 18 6.72 -13.76 -13.84
N LYS A 19 7.38 -12.88 -13.07
CA LYS A 19 7.56 -13.14 -11.64
C LYS A 19 6.25 -12.91 -10.88
N PRO A 20 6.04 -13.59 -9.74
CA PRO A 20 4.94 -13.25 -8.85
C PRO A 20 5.01 -11.77 -8.45
N ILE A 21 3.87 -11.14 -8.30
CA ILE A 21 3.78 -9.74 -7.85
C ILE A 21 3.72 -9.70 -6.33
N PHE A 22 4.54 -8.86 -5.72
CA PHE A 22 4.41 -8.45 -4.33
C PHE A 22 3.94 -6.99 -4.26
N PHE A 23 2.73 -6.79 -3.76
CA PHE A 23 2.14 -5.47 -3.61
C PHE A 23 2.24 -4.97 -2.18
N TYR A 24 3.12 -3.97 -1.97
CA TYR A 24 3.15 -3.21 -0.71
C TYR A 24 1.91 -2.34 -0.62
N HIS A 25 0.92 -2.82 0.13
CA HIS A 25 -0.34 -2.10 0.31
C HIS A 25 -0.17 -0.99 1.35
N ILE A 26 -0.08 0.25 0.89
CA ILE A 26 -0.11 1.43 1.76
C ILE A 26 -1.57 1.75 2.10
N PRO A 27 -1.93 1.88 3.39
CA PRO A 27 -3.28 2.25 3.78
C PRO A 27 -3.75 3.56 3.12
N LYS A 28 -4.97 3.56 2.58
CA LYS A 28 -5.64 4.71 1.96
C LYS A 28 -5.05 5.23 0.64
N CYS A 29 -4.30 4.37 -0.06
CA CYS A 29 -3.78 4.61 -1.42
C CYS A 29 -4.44 3.71 -2.46
N ALA A 30 -5.77 3.49 -2.40
CA ALA A 30 -6.56 2.62 -3.28
C ALA A 30 -6.12 1.13 -3.33
N GLY A 31 -5.22 0.73 -2.43
CA GLY A 31 -4.64 -0.61 -2.46
C GLY A 31 -5.65 -1.74 -2.27
N THR A 32 -6.74 -1.53 -1.54
CA THR A 32 -7.82 -2.53 -1.41
C THR A 32 -8.49 -2.78 -2.75
N THR A 33 -8.87 -1.72 -3.47
CA THR A 33 -9.47 -1.82 -4.80
C THR A 33 -8.52 -2.52 -5.77
N PHE A 34 -7.26 -2.10 -5.78
CA PHE A 34 -6.22 -2.72 -6.62
C PHE A 34 -6.07 -4.21 -6.32
N ALA A 35 -5.92 -4.56 -5.05
CA ALA A 35 -5.71 -5.94 -4.64
C ALA A 35 -6.91 -6.84 -4.96
N VAL A 36 -8.14 -6.36 -4.77
CA VAL A 36 -9.35 -7.09 -5.15
C VAL A 36 -9.37 -7.36 -6.66
N LEU A 37 -9.14 -6.34 -7.48
CA LEU A 37 -9.15 -6.47 -8.93
C LEU A 37 -8.08 -7.46 -9.42
N ILE A 38 -6.86 -7.32 -8.94
CA ILE A 38 -5.75 -8.21 -9.32
C ILE A 38 -6.00 -9.64 -8.82
N SER A 39 -6.58 -9.80 -7.61
CA SER A 39 -6.90 -11.13 -7.08
C SER A 39 -7.91 -11.91 -7.93
N HIS A 40 -8.77 -11.22 -8.68
CA HIS A 40 -9.69 -11.88 -9.61
C HIS A 40 -9.02 -12.32 -10.91
N LEU A 41 -7.88 -11.71 -11.24
CA LEU A 41 -7.14 -12.01 -12.48
C LEU A 41 -6.14 -13.14 -12.30
N PHE A 42 -5.57 -13.30 -11.11
CA PHE A 42 -4.61 -14.35 -10.81
C PHE A 42 -5.27 -15.52 -10.08
N LYS A 43 -4.91 -16.74 -10.46
CA LYS A 43 -5.49 -17.95 -9.85
C LYS A 43 -5.00 -18.22 -8.42
N LYS A 44 -3.75 -17.87 -8.14
CA LYS A 44 -3.09 -18.15 -6.86
C LYS A 44 -2.65 -16.85 -6.19
N THR A 45 -3.52 -16.32 -5.35
CA THR A 45 -3.34 -15.07 -4.62
C THR A 45 -3.33 -15.32 -3.13
N HIS A 46 -2.56 -14.54 -2.39
CA HIS A 46 -2.56 -14.58 -0.94
C HIS A 46 -2.54 -13.17 -0.34
N ARG A 47 -3.45 -12.93 0.60
CA ARG A 47 -3.48 -11.72 1.40
C ARG A 47 -2.87 -11.99 2.77
N ILE A 48 -1.87 -11.19 3.12
CA ILE A 48 -1.35 -11.20 4.49
C ILE A 48 -2.19 -10.24 5.32
N ASN A 49 -2.97 -10.79 6.24
CA ASN A 49 -3.83 -10.03 7.12
C ASN A 49 -3.03 -9.43 8.28
N GLY A 50 -3.58 -8.38 8.87
CA GLY A 50 -3.03 -7.71 10.04
C GLY A 50 -2.69 -6.24 9.77
N PRO A 51 -2.61 -5.44 10.83
CA PRO A 51 -2.18 -4.06 10.73
C PRO A 51 -0.67 -3.99 10.42
N LEU A 52 -0.23 -2.87 9.84
CA LEU A 52 1.19 -2.63 9.58
C LEU A 52 2.01 -2.63 10.88
N PHE A 53 1.44 -2.08 11.96
CA PHE A 53 2.07 -1.97 13.27
C PHE A 53 1.12 -2.46 14.36
N LYS A 54 1.70 -2.92 15.45
CA LYS A 54 0.95 -3.43 16.60
C LYS A 54 0.16 -2.29 17.25
N ASN A 55 -1.14 -2.47 17.38
CA ASN A 55 -1.96 -1.59 18.21
C ASN A 55 -1.93 -2.14 19.63
N ASN A 56 -1.37 -1.39 20.56
CA ASN A 56 -1.17 -1.83 21.95
C ASN A 56 -2.48 -2.23 22.65
N ASP A 57 -3.64 -1.75 22.15
CA ASP A 57 -4.93 -1.92 22.83
C ASP A 57 -5.79 -3.09 22.32
N LYS A 58 -5.42 -3.76 21.21
CA LYS A 58 -6.31 -4.75 20.55
C LYS A 58 -5.72 -6.14 20.34
N GLY A 59 -4.64 -6.48 20.98
CA GLY A 59 -4.05 -7.82 20.97
C GLY A 59 -4.27 -8.59 19.65
N GLY A 60 -3.38 -8.46 18.69
CA GLY A 60 -3.46 -9.17 17.42
C GLY A 60 -2.08 -9.20 16.78
N LEU A 61 -1.89 -10.16 15.87
CA LEU A 61 -0.63 -10.24 15.13
C LEU A 61 -0.59 -9.15 14.05
N THR A 62 0.55 -8.50 13.92
CA THR A 62 0.84 -7.62 12.78
C THR A 62 0.86 -8.43 11.48
N ALA A 63 0.78 -7.73 10.35
CA ALA A 63 0.93 -8.38 9.05
C ALA A 63 2.30 -9.10 8.93
N PHE A 64 3.35 -8.54 9.55
CA PHE A 64 4.68 -9.15 9.56
C PHE A 64 4.71 -10.46 10.38
N GLU A 65 4.13 -10.47 11.58
CA GLU A 65 4.03 -11.67 12.40
C GLU A 65 3.18 -12.77 11.73
N ASN A 66 2.11 -12.37 11.03
CA ASN A 66 1.31 -13.29 10.22
C ASN A 66 2.11 -13.84 9.03
N TYR A 67 2.91 -13.00 8.35
CA TYR A 67 3.79 -13.45 7.29
C TYR A 67 4.76 -14.54 7.80
N LEU A 68 5.41 -14.32 8.94
CA LEU A 68 6.37 -15.29 9.49
C LEU A 68 5.74 -16.67 9.74
N LYS A 69 4.47 -16.72 10.13
CA LYS A 69 3.73 -17.99 10.33
C LYS A 69 3.50 -18.78 9.04
N ILE A 70 3.37 -18.09 7.92
CA ILE A 70 3.02 -18.68 6.63
C ILE A 70 4.17 -18.64 5.62
N GLU A 71 5.35 -18.19 6.04
CA GLU A 71 6.52 -18.00 5.16
C GLU A 71 6.85 -19.27 4.35
N ASN A 72 6.77 -20.44 4.96
CA ASN A 72 7.00 -21.70 4.28
C ASN A 72 5.92 -22.04 3.23
N THR A 73 4.68 -21.63 3.47
CA THR A 73 3.55 -21.85 2.55
C THR A 73 3.64 -20.87 1.36
N ILE A 74 4.07 -19.64 1.61
CA ILE A 74 4.22 -18.60 0.57
C ILE A 74 5.41 -18.89 -0.35
N ASN A 75 6.39 -19.63 0.14
CA ASN A 75 7.54 -20.03 -0.66
C ASN A 75 7.23 -21.11 -1.73
N SER A 76 5.97 -21.53 -1.86
CA SER A 76 5.56 -22.37 -2.97
C SER A 76 5.74 -21.64 -4.32
N ASN A 77 6.29 -22.31 -5.32
CA ASN A 77 6.52 -21.77 -6.67
C ASN A 77 5.23 -21.41 -7.44
N GLU A 78 4.09 -21.55 -6.81
CA GLU A 78 2.78 -21.40 -7.43
C GLU A 78 2.10 -20.06 -7.17
N LEU A 79 2.56 -19.29 -6.16
CA LEU A 79 1.96 -18.00 -5.81
C LEU A 79 2.23 -16.98 -6.92
N GLN A 80 1.17 -16.31 -7.38
CA GLN A 80 1.24 -15.32 -8.45
C GLN A 80 1.11 -13.88 -7.92
N PHE A 81 0.34 -13.69 -6.84
CA PHE A 81 0.10 -12.37 -6.25
C PHE A 81 0.06 -12.44 -4.73
N LEU A 82 0.93 -11.67 -4.09
CA LEU A 82 1.03 -11.53 -2.65
C LEU A 82 0.86 -10.06 -2.26
N TYR A 83 0.04 -9.76 -1.25
CA TYR A 83 -0.18 -8.39 -0.81
C TYR A 83 -0.52 -8.28 0.67
N GLY A 84 -0.28 -7.11 1.23
CA GLY A 84 -0.61 -6.80 2.63
C GLY A 84 -0.01 -5.50 3.13
N HIS A 85 -0.36 -5.13 4.35
CA HIS A 85 0.24 -4.00 5.06
C HIS A 85 1.57 -4.42 5.69
N LEU A 86 2.56 -4.70 4.86
CA LEU A 86 3.84 -5.23 5.31
C LEU A 86 4.90 -4.13 5.43
N PRO A 87 5.69 -4.15 6.50
CA PRO A 87 6.80 -3.25 6.65
C PRO A 87 7.92 -3.63 5.68
N PHE A 88 8.80 -2.68 5.40
CA PHE A 88 9.82 -2.85 4.35
C PHE A 88 10.88 -3.92 4.69
N GLU A 89 11.08 -4.28 5.96
CA GLU A 89 12.05 -5.31 6.38
C GLU A 89 11.82 -6.66 5.69
N ILE A 90 10.57 -6.94 5.31
CA ILE A 90 10.23 -8.17 4.60
C ILE A 90 10.92 -8.27 3.24
N HIS A 91 11.30 -7.13 2.64
CA HIS A 91 11.95 -7.10 1.34
C HIS A 91 13.19 -8.00 1.29
N ASN A 92 14.00 -7.99 2.35
CA ASN A 92 15.22 -8.80 2.43
C ASN A 92 14.95 -10.31 2.46
N LYS A 93 13.77 -10.73 2.96
CA LYS A 93 13.34 -12.13 2.97
C LYS A 93 12.79 -12.59 1.62
N LEU A 94 12.27 -11.65 0.82
CA LEU A 94 11.60 -11.93 -0.46
C LEU A 94 12.49 -11.77 -1.70
N LYS A 95 13.75 -11.49 -1.51
CA LYS A 95 14.77 -11.14 -2.53
C LYS A 95 14.51 -11.76 -3.91
N ASN A 96 14.53 -10.91 -4.94
CA ASN A 96 14.53 -11.28 -6.37
C ASN A 96 13.41 -12.25 -6.84
N LYS A 97 12.55 -12.71 -5.94
CA LYS A 97 11.48 -13.64 -6.23
C LYS A 97 10.26 -12.94 -6.83
N TYR A 98 10.06 -11.66 -6.51
CA TYR A 98 8.86 -10.90 -6.84
C TYR A 98 9.16 -9.67 -7.69
N LEU A 99 8.15 -9.25 -8.43
CA LEU A 99 8.02 -7.88 -8.93
C LEU A 99 7.38 -7.04 -7.82
N PHE A 100 8.11 -6.06 -7.27
CA PHE A 100 7.66 -5.23 -6.16
C PHE A 100 6.92 -4.00 -6.65
N ILE A 101 5.66 -3.88 -6.27
CA ILE A 101 4.77 -2.79 -6.69
C ILE A 101 4.22 -2.07 -5.46
N THR A 102 4.05 -0.76 -5.57
CA THR A 102 3.27 0.03 -4.61
C THR A 102 2.54 1.18 -5.29
N ILE A 103 1.44 1.62 -4.66
CA ILE A 103 0.68 2.81 -5.04
C ILE A 103 0.79 3.80 -3.88
N VAL A 104 1.17 5.01 -4.19
CA VAL A 104 1.24 6.14 -3.25
C VAL A 104 0.10 7.12 -3.50
N ARG A 105 -0.10 8.00 -2.57
CA ARG A 105 -1.04 9.10 -2.66
C ARG A 105 -0.42 10.33 -2.01
N GLU A 106 -0.81 11.51 -2.48
CA GLU A 106 -0.44 12.76 -1.84
C GLU A 106 -0.71 12.66 -0.32
N PRO A 107 0.26 13.03 0.55
CA PRO A 107 0.19 12.74 1.99
C PRO A 107 -1.02 13.34 2.70
N ILE A 108 -1.40 14.58 2.38
CA ILE A 108 -2.56 15.25 3.00
C ILE A 108 -3.85 14.53 2.58
N GLN A 109 -4.00 14.25 1.29
CA GLN A 109 -5.16 13.53 0.75
C GLN A 109 -5.28 12.11 1.32
N ARG A 110 -4.14 11.46 1.58
CA ARG A 110 -4.12 10.17 2.27
C ARG A 110 -4.64 10.30 3.70
N CYS A 111 -4.18 11.33 4.44
CA CYS A 111 -4.62 11.57 5.82
C CYS A 111 -6.12 11.88 5.89
N ILE A 112 -6.63 12.74 5.01
CA ILE A 112 -8.06 13.04 4.91
C ILE A 112 -8.86 11.76 4.64
N SER A 113 -8.40 10.94 3.68
CA SER A 113 -9.05 9.65 3.40
C SER A 113 -9.04 8.70 4.60
N HIS A 114 -7.98 8.74 5.43
CA HIS A 114 -7.91 7.93 6.65
C HIS A 114 -8.90 8.42 7.70
N TYR A 115 -8.97 9.73 7.92
CA TYR A 115 -9.90 10.34 8.85
C TYR A 115 -11.37 10.01 8.47
N ILE A 116 -11.75 10.21 7.21
CA ILE A 116 -13.09 9.88 6.72
C ILE A 116 -13.41 8.40 6.93
N TRP A 117 -12.45 7.51 6.62
CA TRP A 117 -12.63 6.08 6.84
C TRP A 117 -12.78 5.74 8.33
N ALA A 118 -12.00 6.36 9.20
CA ALA A 118 -12.07 6.12 10.65
C ALA A 118 -13.41 6.54 11.24
N ILE A 119 -13.97 7.68 10.80
CA ILE A 119 -15.32 8.10 11.17
C ILE A 119 -16.35 7.10 10.66
N SER A 120 -16.28 6.69 9.39
CA SER A 120 -17.24 5.76 8.78
C SER A 120 -17.23 4.38 9.44
N ASN A 121 -16.16 4.02 10.14
CA ASN A 121 -16.02 2.76 10.87
C ASN A 121 -16.12 2.95 12.41
N ASN A 122 -16.58 4.10 12.88
CA ASN A 122 -16.78 4.43 14.29
C ASN A 122 -15.49 4.37 15.16
N PHE A 123 -14.31 4.55 14.55
CA PHE A 123 -13.08 4.73 15.31
C PHE A 123 -12.94 6.15 15.85
N PHE A 124 -13.49 7.13 15.14
CA PHE A 124 -13.55 8.53 15.52
C PHE A 124 -14.99 9.04 15.40
N SER A 125 -15.31 10.04 16.22
CA SER A 125 -16.55 10.81 16.09
C SER A 125 -16.41 11.88 15.01
N LYS A 126 -17.53 12.29 14.39
CA LYS A 126 -17.56 13.45 13.49
C LYS A 126 -17.20 14.77 14.21
N ASN A 127 -17.37 14.79 15.54
CA ASN A 127 -17.06 15.94 16.38
C ASN A 127 -15.63 15.94 16.90
N ASP A 128 -14.84 14.89 16.63
CA ASP A 128 -13.45 14.86 17.04
C ASP A 128 -12.65 15.87 16.22
N ASP A 129 -11.85 16.69 16.90
CA ASP A 129 -10.97 17.65 16.26
C ASP A 129 -9.82 16.92 15.58
N ILE A 130 -9.67 17.14 14.28
CA ILE A 130 -8.64 16.52 13.46
C ILE A 130 -7.23 16.91 13.95
N ASP A 131 -7.03 18.14 14.42
CA ASP A 131 -5.75 18.60 14.94
C ASP A 131 -5.39 17.88 16.24
N GLU A 132 -6.36 17.66 17.11
CA GLU A 132 -6.21 16.88 18.33
C GLU A 132 -5.87 15.40 18.03
N LEU A 133 -6.51 14.80 17.04
CA LEU A 133 -6.22 13.45 16.57
C LEU A 133 -4.79 13.35 16.02
N PHE A 134 -4.33 14.40 15.33
CA PHE A 134 -2.93 14.48 14.87
C PHE A 134 -1.96 14.68 16.02
N LYS A 135 -2.20 15.60 16.94
CA LYS A 135 -1.32 15.86 18.09
C LYS A 135 -1.18 14.62 18.97
N SER A 136 -2.28 13.92 19.24
CA SER A 136 -2.31 12.70 20.06
C SER A 136 -1.82 11.43 19.35
N ASN A 137 -1.37 11.52 18.10
CA ASN A 137 -0.97 10.38 17.25
C ASN A 137 -2.05 9.31 17.03
N LYS A 138 -3.31 9.61 17.31
CA LYS A 138 -4.44 8.72 16.99
C LYS A 138 -4.64 8.60 15.48
N LEU A 139 -4.40 9.67 14.73
CA LEU A 139 -4.38 9.65 13.27
C LEU A 139 -2.94 9.43 12.79
N PRO A 140 -2.64 8.31 12.10
CA PRO A 140 -1.27 7.98 11.70
C PRO A 140 -0.67 8.99 10.75
N LYS A 141 0.43 9.60 11.17
CA LYS A 141 1.25 10.52 10.38
C LYS A 141 2.27 9.73 9.56
N ASN A 142 2.66 10.28 8.42
CA ASN A 142 3.81 9.82 7.63
C ASN A 142 3.86 8.29 7.40
N THR A 143 2.69 7.67 7.20
CA THR A 143 2.55 6.22 7.05
C THR A 143 3.47 5.64 5.98
N ILE A 144 3.69 6.38 4.87
CA ILE A 144 4.59 5.96 3.79
C ILE A 144 6.03 5.89 4.29
N VAL A 145 6.48 6.96 4.99
CA VAL A 145 7.83 6.99 5.56
C VAL A 145 8.02 5.85 6.56
N ASN A 146 7.06 5.67 7.46
CA ASN A 146 7.13 4.63 8.48
C ASN A 146 7.17 3.21 7.87
N GLN A 147 6.37 2.98 6.83
CA GLN A 147 6.34 1.68 6.17
C GLN A 147 7.66 1.38 5.44
N PHE A 148 8.20 2.36 4.71
CA PHE A 148 9.37 2.15 3.86
C PHE A 148 10.71 2.44 4.53
N SER A 149 10.75 3.12 5.68
CA SER A 149 11.96 3.17 6.51
C SER A 149 12.26 1.85 7.22
N GLY A 150 11.21 1.05 7.47
CA GLY A 150 11.34 -0.22 8.19
C GLY A 150 11.44 -0.08 9.71
N LEU A 151 11.35 1.13 10.27
CA LEU A 151 11.61 1.39 11.70
C LEU A 151 10.36 1.59 12.56
N GLY A 152 9.17 1.37 11.97
CA GLY A 152 7.91 1.41 12.72
C GLY A 152 7.39 2.83 13.04
N LEU A 153 6.18 2.89 13.63
CA LEU A 153 5.47 4.15 13.93
C LEU A 153 6.07 4.97 15.08
N SER A 154 6.90 4.37 15.91
CA SER A 154 7.35 4.95 17.17
C SER A 154 8.54 5.91 17.04
N GLN A 155 9.13 6.02 15.85
CA GLN A 155 10.27 6.89 15.64
C GLN A 155 9.82 8.29 15.22
N PRO A 156 10.40 9.36 15.79
CA PRO A 156 10.17 10.70 15.31
C PRO A 156 10.62 10.79 13.85
N ASN A 157 9.88 11.55 13.03
CA ASN A 157 10.24 11.77 11.63
C ASN A 157 11.52 12.58 11.54
N SER A 158 12.64 11.90 11.58
CA SER A 158 13.92 12.48 11.31
C SER A 158 14.18 12.54 9.80
N LYS A 159 15.06 13.44 9.40
CA LYS A 159 15.53 13.54 8.01
C LYS A 159 16.13 12.21 7.55
N GLU A 160 16.76 11.47 8.47
CA GLU A 160 17.33 10.15 8.20
C GLU A 160 16.26 9.12 7.82
N LEU A 161 15.12 9.10 8.50
CA LEU A 161 14.01 8.19 8.18
C LEU A 161 13.41 8.49 6.82
N ILE A 162 13.23 9.77 6.50
CA ILE A 162 12.75 10.19 5.17
C ILE A 162 13.74 9.74 4.10
N ASN A 163 15.03 9.99 4.29
CA ASN A 163 16.07 9.58 3.35
C ASN A 163 16.13 8.07 3.18
N LEU A 164 15.99 7.30 4.27
CA LEU A 164 15.96 5.84 4.23
C LEU A 164 14.73 5.33 3.47
N ALA A 165 13.55 5.87 3.73
CA ALA A 165 12.32 5.53 3.02
C ALA A 165 12.45 5.85 1.52
N LEU A 166 12.97 7.02 1.17
CA LEU A 166 13.21 7.40 -0.22
C LEU A 166 14.22 6.47 -0.90
N LYS A 167 15.32 6.14 -0.22
CA LYS A 167 16.32 5.18 -0.72
C LYS A 167 15.69 3.80 -0.97
N ASN A 168 14.87 3.33 -0.05
CA ASN A 168 14.20 2.03 -0.17
C ASN A 168 13.17 2.04 -1.31
N LEU A 169 12.35 3.09 -1.40
CA LEU A 169 11.41 3.27 -2.50
C LEU A 169 12.12 3.33 -3.85
N SER A 170 13.24 4.08 -3.95
CA SER A 170 13.93 4.27 -5.22
C SER A 170 14.75 3.07 -5.66
N ASN A 171 15.29 2.28 -4.74
CA ASN A 171 16.24 1.21 -5.08
C ASN A 171 15.65 -0.19 -5.03
N LYS A 172 14.48 -0.36 -4.42
CA LYS A 172 13.95 -1.68 -4.11
C LYS A 172 12.53 -1.93 -4.62
N ILE A 173 11.77 -0.86 -4.89
CA ILE A 173 10.45 -0.97 -5.51
C ILE A 173 10.62 -0.89 -7.03
N ASP A 174 10.09 -1.86 -7.74
CA ASP A 174 10.21 -1.94 -9.20
C ASP A 174 9.24 -0.99 -9.90
N LEU A 175 8.01 -0.90 -9.39
CA LEU A 175 6.95 -0.06 -9.93
C LEU A 175 6.30 0.76 -8.81
N LEU A 176 6.43 2.08 -8.92
CA LEU A 176 5.82 3.06 -8.04
C LEU A 176 4.84 3.91 -8.85
N PHE A 177 3.56 3.92 -8.46
CA PHE A 177 2.52 4.69 -9.11
C PHE A 177 1.83 5.65 -8.13
N ASP A 178 1.40 6.79 -8.62
CA ASP A 178 0.43 7.61 -7.93
C ASP A 178 -0.97 7.00 -8.06
N ILE A 179 -1.87 7.28 -7.11
CA ILE A 179 -3.26 6.84 -7.16
C ILE A 179 -4.00 7.34 -8.43
N GLU A 180 -3.58 8.49 -8.96
CA GLU A 180 -4.15 9.06 -10.19
C GLU A 180 -3.83 8.18 -11.41
N ASP A 181 -2.72 7.43 -11.37
CA ASP A 181 -2.27 6.53 -12.43
C ASP A 181 -2.74 5.07 -12.26
N PHE A 182 -3.70 4.86 -11.35
CA PHE A 182 -4.22 3.54 -10.99
C PHE A 182 -4.58 2.66 -12.19
N PHE A 183 -5.35 3.21 -13.14
CA PHE A 183 -5.77 2.47 -14.33
C PHE A 183 -4.62 2.18 -15.29
N ILE A 184 -3.59 3.00 -15.29
CA ILE A 184 -2.39 2.78 -16.12
C ILE A 184 -1.61 1.59 -15.58
N LEU A 185 -1.41 1.51 -14.25
CA LEU A 185 -0.81 0.36 -13.61
C LEU A 185 -1.60 -0.92 -13.89
N LEU A 186 -2.93 -0.85 -13.73
CA LEU A 186 -3.80 -1.99 -13.96
C LEU A 186 -3.70 -2.52 -15.40
N ASN A 187 -3.80 -1.64 -16.39
CA ASN A 187 -3.68 -1.99 -17.80
C ASN A 187 -2.29 -2.56 -18.12
N TRP A 188 -1.24 -1.99 -17.51
CA TRP A 188 0.12 -2.50 -17.67
C TRP A 188 0.24 -3.94 -17.16
N ILE A 189 -0.31 -4.26 -15.98
CA ILE A 189 -0.31 -5.62 -15.44
C ILE A 189 -1.08 -6.57 -16.34
N ILE A 190 -2.30 -6.19 -16.75
CA ILE A 190 -3.14 -7.00 -17.66
C ILE A 190 -2.36 -7.36 -18.92
N SER A 191 -1.75 -6.38 -19.57
CA SER A 191 -0.99 -6.57 -20.79
C SER A 191 0.28 -7.40 -20.57
N SER A 192 1.05 -7.08 -19.51
CA SER A 192 2.35 -7.72 -19.24
C SER A 192 2.24 -9.16 -18.82
N TYR A 193 1.14 -9.55 -18.18
CA TYR A 193 0.87 -10.93 -17.72
C TYR A 193 -0.13 -11.68 -18.61
N ASN A 194 -0.49 -11.08 -19.75
CA ASN A 194 -1.47 -11.65 -20.70
C ASN A 194 -2.77 -12.09 -20.01
N LEU A 195 -3.30 -11.22 -19.15
CA LEU A 195 -4.50 -11.47 -18.37
C LEU A 195 -5.75 -11.03 -19.15
N PRO A 196 -6.94 -11.60 -18.85
CA PRO A 196 -8.17 -11.16 -19.50
C PRO A 196 -8.49 -9.70 -19.16
N ASN A 197 -9.02 -8.97 -20.13
CA ASN A 197 -9.47 -7.60 -19.93
C ASN A 197 -10.61 -7.54 -18.90
N LEU A 198 -10.51 -6.63 -17.95
CA LEU A 198 -11.57 -6.33 -17.00
C LEU A 198 -12.47 -5.23 -17.57
N PHE A 199 -13.75 -5.56 -17.72
CA PHE A 199 -14.76 -4.53 -18.03
C PHE A 199 -15.22 -3.92 -16.68
N PHE A 200 -14.82 -2.68 -16.43
CA PHE A 200 -15.31 -1.94 -15.27
C PHE A 200 -16.60 -1.22 -15.61
N GLN A 201 -17.71 -1.64 -15.04
CA GLN A 201 -18.81 -0.72 -14.86
C GLN A 201 -18.40 0.29 -13.77
N LYS A 202 -18.46 1.57 -14.12
CA LYS A 202 -18.21 2.68 -13.21
C LYS A 202 -19.26 2.60 -12.09
N GLN A 203 -18.97 1.91 -11.00
CA GLN A 203 -19.80 2.02 -9.81
C GLN A 203 -19.71 3.47 -9.35
N GLN A 204 -20.86 4.13 -9.26
CA GLN A 204 -20.95 5.45 -8.67
C GLN A 204 -20.41 5.35 -7.24
N VAL A 205 -19.24 5.90 -7.02
CA VAL A 205 -18.74 6.12 -5.67
C VAL A 205 -19.69 7.12 -5.05
N ASN A 206 -20.51 6.69 -4.10
CA ASN A 206 -21.33 7.59 -3.30
C ASN A 206 -20.39 8.55 -2.58
N HIS A 207 -20.18 9.71 -3.19
CA HIS A 207 -19.58 10.85 -2.54
C HIS A 207 -20.62 11.41 -1.56
N ASN A 208 -20.69 10.86 -0.37
CA ASN A 208 -21.16 11.61 0.77
C ASN A 208 -20.17 12.76 0.95
N LYS A 209 -20.48 13.88 0.30
CA LYS A 209 -19.75 15.14 0.45
C LYS A 209 -19.84 15.53 1.92
N ILE A 210 -18.82 15.23 2.70
CA ILE A 210 -18.61 15.89 3.98
C ILE A 210 -18.13 17.29 3.60
N ASN A 211 -18.98 18.29 3.78
CA ASN A 211 -18.60 19.69 3.66
C ASN A 211 -17.59 19.97 4.77
N ILE A 212 -16.32 19.92 4.44
CA ILE A 212 -15.26 20.49 5.28
C ILE A 212 -15.33 21.98 4.98
N SER A 213 -15.99 22.75 5.85
CA SER A 213 -15.92 24.21 5.78
C SER A 213 -14.47 24.62 5.95
N GLU A 214 -13.96 25.37 5.00
CA GLU A 214 -12.69 26.08 5.13
C GLU A 214 -12.73 26.96 6.38
N LYS A 215 -11.92 26.65 7.37
CA LYS A 215 -11.56 27.52 8.46
C LYS A 215 -10.06 27.75 8.42
#